data_3b0650640b6cf5c289c5764eb345561b
#
_entry.id   3b0650640b6cf5c289c5764eb345561b
#
_cell.length_a   1.000
_cell.length_b   1.000
_cell.length_c   1.000
_cell.angle_alpha   90.00
_cell.angle_beta   90.00
_cell.angle_gamma   90.00
#
_symmetry.space_group_name_H-M   'P 1'
#
loop_
_entity.id
_entity.type
_entity.pdbx_description
1 polymer ?
#
loop_
_entity_poly.entity_id
_entity_poly.type
_entity_poly.pdbx_seq_one_letter_code
_entity_poly.pdbx_strand_id
1 'polypeptide(L)'
;MVQTESTSHAEHSPVPGATAVRVLGALLILQGGFRLYTQINTVVMVVQRNIYSTPLFATLFLSAVVGLLAIMAGVLLVRLDRAGRGFGLVVCSIALAHQVLAFASTLVALKVLTSSAPSSLGLLFWLLPLTYMVLFLVGIVLIARWHPPRLPG
;
A
#
# COMPACT_ATOMS: atom_id res chain seq x y z
N MET A 1 12.24 58.04 -13.55
CA MET A 1 11.98 57.25 -12.36
C MET A 1 11.54 55.87 -12.84
N VAL A 2 12.45 54.89 -12.82
CA VAL A 2 12.17 53.52 -13.17
C VAL A 2 11.89 52.77 -11.89
N GLN A 3 10.67 52.36 -11.69
CA GLN A 3 10.31 51.47 -10.57
C GLN A 3 10.79 50.06 -10.93
N THR A 4 11.82 49.59 -10.28
CA THR A 4 12.26 48.20 -10.25
C THR A 4 11.23 47.41 -9.44
N GLU A 5 10.32 46.69 -10.13
CA GLU A 5 9.49 45.66 -9.50
C GLU A 5 10.40 44.57 -8.95
N SER A 6 10.56 44.58 -7.63
CA SER A 6 11.16 43.50 -6.86
C SER A 6 10.20 42.32 -6.91
N THR A 7 10.38 41.41 -7.87
CA THR A 7 9.76 40.10 -7.87
C THR A 7 10.28 39.33 -6.65
N SER A 8 9.56 39.44 -5.55
CA SER A 8 9.73 38.58 -4.37
C SER A 8 9.43 37.14 -4.79
N HIS A 9 10.48 36.38 -5.10
CA HIS A 9 10.40 34.92 -5.11
C HIS A 9 10.05 34.49 -3.68
N ALA A 10 8.75 34.28 -3.44
CA ALA A 10 8.29 33.60 -2.26
C ALA A 10 8.92 32.21 -2.28
N GLU A 11 10.01 32.01 -1.55
CA GLU A 11 10.60 30.72 -1.26
C GLU A 11 9.49 29.84 -0.67
N HIS A 12 9.00 28.90 -1.48
CA HIS A 12 8.08 27.88 -1.01
C HIS A 12 8.81 27.03 0.00
N SER A 13 8.72 27.39 1.26
CA SER A 13 9.21 26.54 2.35
C SER A 13 8.57 25.18 2.22
N PRO A 14 9.35 24.09 2.12
CA PRO A 14 8.80 22.75 1.96
C PRO A 14 7.90 22.42 3.15
N VAL A 15 6.64 22.06 2.87
CA VAL A 15 5.68 21.67 3.90
C VAL A 15 6.27 20.50 4.69
N PRO A 16 6.41 20.61 6.02
CA PRO A 16 7.00 19.53 6.82
C PRO A 16 6.25 18.21 6.60
N GLY A 17 7.00 17.16 6.30
CA GLY A 17 6.43 15.82 6.06
C GLY A 17 5.92 15.56 4.64
N ALA A 18 5.84 16.56 3.75
CA ALA A 18 5.37 16.38 2.37
C ALA A 18 6.19 15.33 1.60
N THR A 19 7.51 15.37 1.76
CA THR A 19 8.42 14.40 1.11
C THR A 19 8.15 12.98 1.60
N ALA A 20 7.99 12.77 2.90
CA ALA A 20 7.70 11.45 3.47
C ALA A 20 6.35 10.91 2.95
N VAL A 21 5.34 11.77 2.85
CA VAL A 21 4.01 11.39 2.31
C VAL A 21 4.09 11.04 0.82
N ARG A 22 4.88 11.77 0.02
CA ARG A 22 5.11 11.43 -1.39
C ARG A 22 5.84 10.09 -1.55
N VAL A 23 6.87 9.85 -0.75
CA VAL A 23 7.59 8.57 -0.76
C VAL A 23 6.66 7.43 -0.39
N LEU A 24 5.85 7.60 0.66
CA LEU A 24 4.83 6.63 1.03
C LEU A 24 3.84 6.38 -0.12
N GLY A 25 3.36 7.43 -0.78
CA GLY A 25 2.48 7.33 -1.94
C GLY A 25 3.11 6.52 -3.08
N ALA A 26 4.38 6.78 -3.40
CA ALA A 26 5.13 6.00 -4.39
C ALA A 26 5.26 4.52 -3.99
N LEU A 27 5.54 4.24 -2.72
CA LEU A 27 5.61 2.86 -2.21
C LEU A 27 4.25 2.15 -2.31
N LEU A 28 3.14 2.84 -2.04
CA LEU A 28 1.79 2.27 -2.19
C LEU A 28 1.48 1.96 -3.67
N ILE A 29 1.88 2.80 -4.61
CA ILE A 29 1.73 2.54 -6.05
C ILE A 29 2.51 1.30 -6.45
N LEU A 30 3.78 1.21 -6.06
CA LEU A 30 4.63 0.06 -6.36
C LEU A 30 4.08 -1.24 -5.76
N GLN A 31 3.67 -1.19 -4.50
CA GLN A 31 3.11 -2.34 -3.80
C GLN A 31 1.77 -2.77 -4.40
N GLY A 32 0.89 -1.82 -4.74
CA GLY A 32 -0.38 -2.10 -5.41
C GLY A 32 -0.17 -2.71 -6.80
N GLY A 33 0.76 -2.17 -7.59
CA GLY A 33 1.14 -2.70 -8.90
C GLY A 33 1.73 -4.11 -8.82
N PHE A 34 2.64 -4.36 -7.88
CA PHE A 34 3.20 -5.68 -7.64
C PHE A 34 2.12 -6.69 -7.23
N ARG A 35 1.18 -6.28 -6.38
CA ARG A 35 0.06 -7.11 -5.96
C ARG A 35 -0.83 -7.49 -7.15
N LEU A 36 -1.19 -6.54 -8.02
CA LEU A 36 -1.98 -6.82 -9.22
C LEU A 36 -1.23 -7.77 -10.18
N TYR A 37 0.05 -7.55 -10.38
CA TYR A 37 0.88 -8.44 -11.20
C TYR A 37 0.88 -9.87 -10.66
N THR A 38 1.07 -10.06 -9.36
CA THR A 38 1.04 -11.39 -8.75
C THR A 38 -0.34 -12.04 -8.84
N GLN A 39 -1.43 -11.26 -8.72
CA GLN A 39 -2.79 -11.77 -8.88
C GLN A 39 -3.07 -12.25 -10.31
N ILE A 40 -2.66 -11.48 -11.32
CA ILE A 40 -2.82 -11.87 -12.73
C ILE A 40 -2.10 -13.20 -12.98
N ASN A 41 -0.84 -13.33 -12.54
CA ASN A 41 -0.09 -14.58 -12.69
C ASN A 41 -0.75 -15.75 -11.97
N THR A 42 -1.30 -15.52 -10.77
CA THR A 42 -2.03 -16.55 -10.02
C THR A 42 -3.30 -16.99 -10.77
N VAL A 43 -4.08 -16.05 -11.31
CA VAL A 43 -5.27 -16.36 -12.11
C VAL A 43 -4.90 -17.21 -13.33
N VAL A 44 -3.85 -16.83 -14.06
CA VAL A 44 -3.36 -17.59 -15.22
C VAL A 44 -3.01 -19.03 -14.81
N MET A 45 -2.27 -19.19 -13.71
CA MET A 45 -1.89 -20.51 -13.18
C MET A 45 -3.10 -21.35 -12.76
N VAL A 46 -4.09 -20.74 -12.09
CA VAL A 46 -5.33 -21.40 -11.65
C VAL A 46 -6.12 -21.90 -12.86
N VAL A 47 -6.25 -21.06 -13.90
CA VAL A 47 -6.95 -21.43 -15.15
C VAL A 47 -6.22 -22.58 -15.87
N GLN A 48 -4.89 -22.48 -16.01
CA GLN A 48 -4.08 -23.52 -16.67
C GLN A 48 -4.14 -24.87 -15.96
N ARG A 49 -4.26 -24.86 -14.63
CA ARG A 49 -4.32 -26.10 -13.82
C ARG A 49 -5.73 -26.60 -13.56
N ASN A 50 -6.75 -25.96 -14.11
CA ASN A 50 -8.17 -26.26 -13.88
C ASN A 50 -8.56 -26.31 -12.39
N ILE A 51 -7.91 -25.47 -11.54
CA ILE A 51 -8.19 -25.39 -10.11
C ILE A 51 -9.27 -24.33 -9.89
N TYR A 52 -10.53 -24.72 -9.91
CA TYR A 52 -11.65 -23.80 -9.71
C TYR A 52 -12.21 -23.99 -8.30
N SER A 53 -12.05 -22.97 -7.44
CA SER A 53 -12.74 -22.92 -6.16
C SER A 53 -13.25 -21.52 -5.86
N THR A 54 -14.50 -21.41 -5.42
CA THR A 54 -15.12 -20.11 -5.09
C THR A 54 -14.33 -19.31 -4.05
N PRO A 55 -13.83 -19.90 -2.94
CA PRO A 55 -13.07 -19.14 -1.96
C PRO A 55 -11.74 -18.61 -2.52
N LEU A 56 -11.10 -19.33 -3.45
CA LEU A 56 -9.88 -18.86 -4.10
C LEU A 56 -10.15 -17.61 -4.94
N PHE A 57 -11.19 -17.63 -5.78
CA PHE A 57 -11.57 -16.47 -6.59
C PHE A 57 -11.98 -15.27 -5.75
N ALA A 58 -12.72 -15.48 -4.66
CA ALA A 58 -13.08 -14.40 -3.74
C ALA A 58 -11.83 -13.73 -3.13
N THR A 59 -10.84 -14.53 -2.72
CA THR A 59 -9.58 -14.03 -2.16
C THR A 59 -8.76 -13.27 -3.21
N LEU A 60 -8.67 -13.78 -4.43
CA LEU A 60 -7.98 -13.14 -5.54
C LEU A 60 -8.63 -11.80 -5.89
N PHE A 61 -9.97 -11.77 -5.99
CA PHE A 61 -10.72 -10.56 -6.25
C PHE A 61 -10.52 -9.50 -5.16
N LEU A 62 -10.67 -9.88 -3.88
CA LEU A 62 -10.46 -8.97 -2.76
C LEU A 62 -9.04 -8.40 -2.76
N SER A 63 -8.05 -9.23 -3.01
CA SER A 63 -6.65 -8.81 -3.10
C SER A 63 -6.40 -7.84 -4.26
N ALA A 64 -7.03 -8.05 -5.41
CA ALA A 64 -6.94 -7.15 -6.55
C ALA A 64 -7.59 -5.79 -6.24
N VAL A 65 -8.76 -5.79 -5.60
CA VAL A 65 -9.42 -4.55 -5.16
C VAL A 65 -8.52 -3.76 -4.20
N VAL A 66 -7.94 -4.42 -3.20
CA VAL A 66 -7.00 -3.76 -2.26
C VAL A 66 -5.78 -3.21 -3.00
N GLY A 67 -5.26 -3.92 -4.02
CA GLY A 67 -4.16 -3.43 -4.87
C GLY A 67 -4.53 -2.16 -5.64
N LEU A 68 -5.71 -2.12 -6.26
CA LEU A 68 -6.21 -0.93 -6.97
C LEU A 68 -6.41 0.26 -6.02
N LEU A 69 -7.02 0.03 -4.86
CA LEU A 69 -7.21 1.07 -3.85
C LEU A 69 -5.86 1.63 -3.36
N ALA A 70 -4.85 0.79 -3.19
CA ALA A 70 -3.51 1.21 -2.81
C ALA A 70 -2.86 2.11 -3.88
N ILE A 71 -3.03 1.79 -5.18
CA ILE A 71 -2.56 2.65 -6.27
C ILE A 71 -3.27 4.01 -6.25
N MET A 72 -4.60 4.02 -6.12
CA MET A 72 -5.37 5.27 -6.06
C MET A 72 -4.96 6.14 -4.87
N ALA A 73 -4.85 5.54 -3.68
CA ALA A 73 -4.37 6.23 -2.48
C ALA A 73 -2.96 6.79 -2.69
N GLY A 74 -2.07 6.00 -3.28
CA GLY A 74 -0.71 6.40 -3.59
C GLY A 74 -0.64 7.61 -4.52
N VAL A 75 -1.44 7.63 -5.59
CA VAL A 75 -1.51 8.76 -6.53
C VAL A 75 -2.00 10.04 -5.82
N LEU A 76 -3.04 9.95 -4.99
CA LEU A 76 -3.56 11.09 -4.24
C LEU A 76 -2.53 11.63 -3.22
N LEU A 77 -1.78 10.74 -2.57
CA LEU A 77 -0.73 11.12 -1.61
C LEU A 77 0.49 11.76 -2.31
N VAL A 78 0.90 11.25 -3.48
CA VAL A 78 1.97 11.87 -4.28
C VAL A 78 1.59 13.28 -4.72
N ARG A 79 0.32 13.50 -5.07
CA ARG A 79 -0.23 14.82 -5.43
C ARG A 79 -0.44 15.73 -4.21
N LEU A 80 -0.30 15.22 -3.00
CA LEU A 80 -0.57 15.93 -1.75
C LEU A 80 -2.02 16.46 -1.66
N ASP A 81 -2.95 15.73 -2.27
CA ASP A 81 -4.37 16.08 -2.27
C ASP A 81 -4.94 15.94 -0.85
N ARG A 82 -5.85 16.84 -0.46
CA ARG A 82 -6.57 16.76 0.83
C ARG A 82 -7.38 15.47 0.96
N ALA A 83 -8.02 15.05 -0.12
CA ALA A 83 -8.73 13.78 -0.17
C ALA A 83 -7.80 12.58 0.05
N GLY A 84 -6.52 12.68 -0.35
CA GLY A 84 -5.51 11.65 -0.17
C GLY A 84 -5.26 11.29 1.28
N ARG A 85 -5.40 12.25 2.22
CA ARG A 85 -5.24 11.96 3.65
C ARG A 85 -6.31 10.99 4.17
N GLY A 86 -7.58 11.32 4.02
CA GLY A 86 -8.69 10.48 4.50
C GLY A 86 -8.72 9.14 3.78
N PHE A 87 -8.64 9.17 2.45
CA PHE A 87 -8.64 7.98 1.62
C PHE A 87 -7.42 7.09 1.89
N GLY A 88 -6.23 7.67 2.02
CA GLY A 88 -5.00 6.95 2.34
C GLY A 88 -5.06 6.25 3.70
N LEU A 89 -5.62 6.88 4.74
CA LEU A 89 -5.83 6.26 6.05
C LEU A 89 -6.75 5.04 5.95
N VAL A 90 -7.88 5.19 5.27
CA VAL A 90 -8.85 4.09 5.09
C VAL A 90 -8.19 2.93 4.33
N VAL A 91 -7.52 3.22 3.22
CA VAL A 91 -6.87 2.19 2.39
C VAL A 91 -5.75 1.48 3.15
N CYS A 92 -4.89 2.21 3.85
CA CYS A 92 -3.83 1.59 4.66
C CYS A 92 -4.40 0.71 5.78
N SER A 93 -5.51 1.12 6.41
CA SER A 93 -6.17 0.33 7.44
C SER A 93 -6.78 -0.95 6.87
N ILE A 94 -7.47 -0.88 5.73
CA ILE A 94 -8.03 -2.05 5.03
C ILE A 94 -6.91 -2.99 4.58
N ALA A 95 -5.85 -2.45 3.99
CA ALA A 95 -4.70 -3.22 3.54
C ALA A 95 -3.98 -3.92 4.69
N LEU A 96 -3.83 -3.24 5.84
CA LEU A 96 -3.27 -3.83 7.05
C LEU A 96 -4.15 -4.97 7.58
N ALA A 97 -5.46 -4.75 7.70
CA ALA A 97 -6.40 -5.79 8.14
C ALA A 97 -6.38 -7.01 7.21
N HIS A 98 -6.40 -6.78 5.89
CA HIS A 98 -6.27 -7.85 4.90
C HIS A 98 -4.95 -8.61 5.05
N GLN A 99 -3.84 -7.91 5.30
CA GLN A 99 -2.53 -8.54 5.46
C GLN A 99 -2.45 -9.38 6.75
N VAL A 100 -3.04 -8.90 7.84
CA VAL A 100 -3.13 -9.65 9.11
C VAL A 100 -3.95 -10.92 8.92
N LEU A 101 -5.11 -10.85 8.25
CA LEU A 101 -5.95 -12.01 7.96
C LEU A 101 -5.22 -13.02 7.06
N ALA A 102 -4.56 -12.55 6.00
CA ALA A 102 -3.77 -13.41 5.12
C ALA A 102 -2.62 -14.10 5.89
N PHE A 103 -1.95 -13.38 6.77
CA PHE A 103 -0.89 -13.92 7.61
C PHE A 103 -1.42 -14.96 8.60
N ALA A 104 -2.54 -14.67 9.27
CA ALA A 104 -3.19 -15.61 10.21
C ALA A 104 -3.64 -16.89 9.51
N SER A 105 -4.26 -16.78 8.32
CA SER A 105 -4.69 -17.94 7.52
C SER A 105 -3.50 -18.81 7.09
N THR A 106 -2.37 -18.18 6.75
CA THR A 106 -1.14 -18.88 6.41
C THR A 106 -0.55 -19.62 7.62
N LEU A 107 -0.58 -19.02 8.82
CA LEU A 107 -0.17 -19.67 10.06
C LEU A 107 -0.99 -20.93 10.36
N VAL A 108 -2.31 -20.84 10.18
CA VAL A 108 -3.21 -21.98 10.39
C VAL A 108 -2.90 -23.08 9.37
N ALA A 109 -2.74 -22.73 8.09
CA ALA A 109 -2.40 -23.69 7.04
C ALA A 109 -1.05 -24.37 7.30
N LEU A 110 -0.05 -23.62 7.75
CA LEU A 110 1.26 -24.19 8.11
C LEU A 110 1.19 -25.17 9.30
N LYS A 111 0.42 -24.88 10.34
CA LYS A 111 0.21 -25.82 11.45
C LYS A 111 -0.37 -27.16 10.98
N VAL A 112 -1.22 -27.14 9.95
CA VAL A 112 -1.80 -28.35 9.37
C VAL A 112 -0.81 -29.10 8.47
N LEU A 113 0.12 -28.37 7.82
CA LEU A 113 1.03 -28.93 6.82
C LEU A 113 2.43 -29.28 7.38
N THR A 114 2.83 -28.76 8.53
CA THR A 114 4.23 -28.88 9.01
C THR A 114 4.48 -30.12 9.86
N SER A 115 4.35 -31.28 9.25
CA SER A 115 5.29 -32.36 9.61
C SER A 115 6.58 -32.37 8.74
N SER A 116 6.72 -31.50 7.74
CA SER A 116 7.80 -31.63 6.74
C SER A 116 8.19 -30.35 5.97
N ALA A 117 8.19 -29.16 6.55
CA ALA A 117 8.59 -27.95 5.82
C ALA A 117 10.12 -27.72 5.84
N PRO A 118 10.79 -27.49 4.69
CA PRO A 118 12.20 -27.19 4.62
C PRO A 118 12.50 -25.80 5.19
N SER A 119 13.50 -25.73 6.07
CA SER A 119 13.86 -24.56 6.89
C SER A 119 14.36 -23.31 6.14
N SER A 120 14.78 -23.43 4.89
CA SER A 120 15.39 -22.33 4.14
C SER A 120 14.40 -21.42 3.40
N LEU A 121 13.25 -21.95 2.98
CA LEU A 121 12.18 -21.14 2.37
C LEU A 121 11.37 -20.35 3.42
N GLY A 122 11.47 -20.72 4.68
CA GLY A 122 10.70 -20.15 5.77
C GLY A 122 10.96 -18.66 6.00
N LEU A 123 12.22 -18.23 5.98
CA LEU A 123 12.59 -16.86 6.37
C LEU A 123 12.07 -15.80 5.40
N LEU A 124 12.25 -15.98 4.10
CA LEU A 124 11.72 -15.06 3.07
C LEU A 124 10.20 -15.00 3.07
N PHE A 125 9.56 -16.14 3.32
CA PHE A 125 8.11 -16.26 3.39
C PHE A 125 7.51 -15.48 4.58
N TRP A 126 8.23 -15.36 5.69
CA TRP A 126 7.84 -14.61 6.86
C TRP A 126 8.17 -13.11 6.77
N LEU A 127 9.32 -12.78 6.17
CA LEU A 127 9.78 -11.39 6.06
C LEU A 127 8.86 -10.53 5.19
N LEU A 128 8.39 -11.05 4.07
CA LEU A 128 7.60 -10.28 3.12
C LEU A 128 6.26 -9.77 3.71
N PRO A 129 5.42 -10.61 4.34
CA PRO A 129 4.20 -10.15 4.99
C PRO A 129 4.45 -9.17 6.13
N LEU A 130 5.48 -9.42 6.95
CA LEU A 130 5.86 -8.54 8.05
C LEU A 130 6.30 -7.15 7.54
N THR A 131 7.09 -7.11 6.47
CA THR A 131 7.50 -5.84 5.84
C THR A 131 6.29 -5.03 5.37
N TYR A 132 5.30 -5.67 4.77
CA TYR A 132 4.06 -4.98 4.35
C TYR A 132 3.24 -4.50 5.55
N MET A 133 3.14 -5.28 6.62
CA MET A 133 2.44 -4.85 7.84
C MET A 133 3.10 -3.59 8.44
N VAL A 134 4.44 -3.59 8.53
CA VAL A 134 5.20 -2.43 9.01
C VAL A 134 4.99 -1.22 8.09
N LEU A 135 5.05 -1.41 6.76
CA LEU A 135 4.82 -0.34 5.79
C LEU A 135 3.45 0.32 5.98
N PHE A 136 2.38 -0.47 6.11
CA PHE A 136 1.04 0.07 6.31
C PHE A 136 0.88 0.76 7.65
N LEU A 137 1.47 0.22 8.72
CA LEU A 137 1.42 0.80 10.05
C LEU A 137 2.16 2.14 10.10
N VAL A 138 3.37 2.20 9.54
CA VAL A 138 4.12 3.45 9.36
C VAL A 138 3.34 4.43 8.49
N GLY A 139 2.70 3.94 7.42
CA GLY A 139 1.85 4.73 6.54
C GLY A 139 0.71 5.41 7.29
N ILE A 140 -0.01 4.67 8.13
CA ILE A 140 -1.10 5.21 8.95
C ILE A 140 -0.57 6.33 9.86
N VAL A 141 0.55 6.11 10.54
CA VAL A 141 1.15 7.11 11.46
C VAL A 141 1.59 8.37 10.70
N LEU A 142 2.26 8.22 9.55
CA LEU A 142 2.72 9.34 8.74
C LEU A 142 1.55 10.16 8.20
N ILE A 143 0.52 9.51 7.64
CA ILE A 143 -0.65 10.20 7.10
C ILE A 143 -1.46 10.87 8.22
N ALA A 144 -1.61 10.22 9.38
CA ALA A 144 -2.31 10.80 10.52
C ALA A 144 -1.64 12.09 11.03
N ARG A 145 -0.31 12.11 11.04
CA ARG A 145 0.48 13.28 11.47
C ARG A 145 0.60 14.37 10.41
N TRP A 146 0.39 14.03 9.15
CA TRP A 146 0.48 14.99 8.07
C TRP A 146 -0.74 15.93 8.03
N HIS A 147 -0.48 17.23 7.98
CA HIS A 147 -1.50 18.26 7.84
C HIS A 147 -1.38 18.86 6.44
N PRO A 148 -2.37 18.64 5.55
CA PRO A 148 -2.35 19.25 4.23
C PRO A 148 -2.35 20.78 4.33
N PRO A 149 -1.64 21.49 3.43
CA PRO A 149 -1.62 22.94 3.42
C PRO A 149 -3.03 23.50 3.29
N ARG A 150 -3.34 24.53 4.08
CA ARG A 150 -4.59 25.27 3.94
C ARG A 150 -4.50 26.08 2.65
N LEU A 151 -5.44 25.90 1.72
CA LEU A 151 -5.53 26.80 0.59
C LEU A 151 -5.90 28.20 1.15
N PRO A 152 -5.22 29.27 0.71
CA PRO A 152 -5.72 30.62 0.97
C PRO A 152 -7.13 30.71 0.37
N GLY A 153 -8.08 31.12 1.22
CA GLY A 153 -9.47 31.37 0.81
C GLY A 153 -9.59 32.64 -0.03
#